data_71abbeddc1b33062de35b4aeb14e96b9
#
_entry.id   71abbeddc1b33062de35b4aeb14e96b9
#
_cell.length_a   1.000
_cell.length_b   1.000
_cell.length_c   1.000
_cell.angle_alpha   90.00
_cell.angle_beta   90.00
_cell.angle_gamma   90.00
#
_symmetry.space_group_name_H-M   'P 1'
#
loop_
_entity.id
_entity.type
_entity.pdbx_description
1 polymer ?
#
loop_
_entity_poly.entity_id
_entity_poly.type
_entity_poly.pdbx_seq_one_letter_code
_entity_poly.pdbx_strand_id
1 'polypeptide(L)'
;MLSSQVIDQRASNSNTIFHAVHLFAHVVRLVTIAIFVIVAGLTILFAALSTTTNGATLPVFGRGLLVVKSGSMSPSFNAGDAVLVRQLSKPRTAVLDAGTVVTFTSPENDGLLITHRIVEIRTLGHAGPTYITKGDSNETLDATPLTIDRLIGVVSHHIPRGGYALYALQQPQILGMTFIALVLAQTAVLATRMTVPQTERGSNENHQ
;
A
#
# COMPACT_ATOMS: atom_id res chain seq x y z
N MET A 1 4.63 22.14 62.11
CA MET A 1 4.20 22.92 60.93
C MET A 1 4.88 22.51 59.62
N LEU A 2 6.11 22.04 59.58
CA LEU A 2 6.81 21.60 58.36
C LEU A 2 6.34 20.26 57.81
N SER A 3 5.79 19.34 58.61
CA SER A 3 5.35 18.02 58.17
C SER A 3 4.02 18.01 57.38
N SER A 4 3.12 18.95 57.69
CA SER A 4 1.83 19.06 56.99
C SER A 4 2.00 19.61 55.55
N GLN A 5 2.91 20.52 55.35
CA GLN A 5 3.18 21.10 54.03
C GLN A 5 3.83 20.09 53.07
N VAL A 6 4.70 19.21 53.58
CA VAL A 6 5.33 18.16 52.77
C VAL A 6 4.31 17.08 52.33
N ILE A 7 3.34 16.76 53.19
CA ILE A 7 2.27 15.81 52.89
C ILE A 7 1.33 16.38 51.84
N ASP A 8 0.94 17.63 51.93
CA ASP A 8 0.08 18.32 50.97
C ASP A 8 0.73 18.44 49.57
N GLN A 9 2.02 18.76 49.55
CA GLN A 9 2.77 18.82 48.28
C GLN A 9 2.88 17.45 47.59
N ARG A 10 3.05 16.36 48.35
CA ARG A 10 3.06 15.01 47.78
C ARG A 10 1.70 14.59 47.23
N ALA A 11 0.60 14.90 47.92
CA ALA A 11 -0.75 14.63 47.48
C ALA A 11 -1.13 15.43 46.21
N SER A 12 -0.73 16.70 46.14
CA SER A 12 -0.93 17.56 44.97
C SER A 12 -0.14 17.05 43.74
N ASN A 13 1.09 16.61 43.96
CA ASN A 13 1.95 16.12 42.87
C ASN A 13 1.46 14.74 42.32
N SER A 14 0.94 13.88 43.20
CA SER A 14 0.37 12.58 42.78
C SER A 14 -0.90 12.76 41.94
N ASN A 15 -1.77 13.71 42.29
CA ASN A 15 -2.98 14.00 41.52
C ASN A 15 -2.64 14.57 40.11
N THR A 16 -1.64 15.46 40.05
CA THR A 16 -1.19 16.06 38.78
C THR A 16 -0.60 15.00 37.85
N ILE A 17 0.19 14.06 38.36
CA ILE A 17 0.75 12.95 37.60
C ILE A 17 -0.38 12.00 37.10
N PHE A 18 -1.36 11.74 37.96
CA PHE A 18 -2.51 10.88 37.61
C PHE A 18 -3.32 11.51 36.45
N HIS A 19 -3.63 12.77 36.51
CA HIS A 19 -4.32 13.50 35.44
C HIS A 19 -3.49 13.55 34.16
N ALA A 20 -2.19 13.77 34.24
CA ALA A 20 -1.30 13.78 33.07
C ALA A 20 -1.25 12.40 32.37
N VAL A 21 -1.18 11.32 33.15
CA VAL A 21 -1.19 9.93 32.63
C VAL A 21 -2.52 9.59 31.97
N HIS A 22 -3.65 9.99 32.56
CA HIS A 22 -4.96 9.80 31.95
C HIS A 22 -5.13 10.58 30.66
N LEU A 23 -4.72 11.85 30.66
CA LEU A 23 -4.76 12.68 29.46
C LEU A 23 -3.90 12.10 28.34
N PHE A 24 -2.69 11.67 28.64
CA PHE A 24 -1.79 11.01 27.68
C PHE A 24 -2.43 9.72 27.11
N ALA A 25 -3.06 8.90 27.94
CA ALA A 25 -3.75 7.69 27.50
C ALA A 25 -4.94 8.01 26.55
N HIS A 26 -5.70 9.05 26.86
CA HIS A 26 -6.78 9.51 25.97
C HIS A 26 -6.25 10.01 24.63
N VAL A 27 -5.19 10.81 24.62
CA VAL A 27 -4.56 11.29 23.38
C VAL A 27 -4.06 10.13 22.54
N VAL A 28 -3.33 9.19 23.14
CA VAL A 28 -2.86 7.98 22.42
C VAL A 28 -4.03 7.20 21.81
N ARG A 29 -5.11 7.00 22.57
CA ARG A 29 -6.31 6.33 22.09
C ARG A 29 -6.94 7.04 20.90
N LEU A 30 -7.11 8.37 20.98
CA LEU A 30 -7.69 9.15 19.88
C LEU A 30 -6.82 9.12 18.63
N VAL A 31 -5.50 9.24 18.77
CA VAL A 31 -4.55 9.13 17.66
C VAL A 31 -4.63 7.76 17.00
N THR A 32 -4.71 6.68 17.79
CA THR A 32 -4.82 5.33 17.23
C THR A 32 -6.14 5.10 16.48
N ILE A 33 -7.26 5.61 17.03
CA ILE A 33 -8.56 5.54 16.35
C ILE A 33 -8.51 6.35 15.04
N ALA A 34 -7.93 7.54 15.06
CA ALA A 34 -7.80 8.37 13.87
C ALA A 34 -6.97 7.69 12.77
N ILE A 35 -5.82 7.12 13.12
CA ILE A 35 -4.98 6.34 12.20
C ILE A 35 -5.77 5.17 11.63
N PHE A 36 -6.52 4.45 12.46
CA PHE A 36 -7.34 3.33 12.02
C PHE A 36 -8.43 3.77 11.02
N VAL A 37 -9.16 4.83 11.32
CA VAL A 37 -10.21 5.35 10.41
C VAL A 37 -9.61 5.79 9.07
N ILE A 38 -8.44 6.42 9.09
CA ILE A 38 -7.72 6.82 7.86
C ILE A 38 -7.33 5.57 7.05
N VAL A 39 -6.72 4.58 7.69
CA VAL A 39 -6.31 3.34 7.01
C VAL A 39 -7.50 2.58 6.46
N ALA A 40 -8.58 2.44 7.25
CA ALA A 40 -9.81 1.79 6.79
C ALA A 40 -10.47 2.55 5.63
N GLY A 41 -10.52 3.88 5.70
CA GLY A 41 -11.03 4.72 4.61
C GLY A 41 -10.22 4.58 3.33
N LEU A 42 -8.91 4.59 3.43
CA LEU A 42 -7.99 4.38 2.30
C LEU A 42 -8.15 2.99 1.69
N THR A 43 -8.35 1.95 2.50
CA THR A 43 -8.57 0.58 2.01
C THR A 43 -9.91 0.42 1.31
N ILE A 44 -10.98 1.01 1.84
CA ILE A 44 -12.30 1.00 1.19
C ILE A 44 -12.23 1.76 -0.14
N LEU A 45 -11.61 2.93 -0.16
CA LEU A 45 -11.39 3.71 -1.38
C LEU A 45 -10.59 2.92 -2.40
N PHE A 46 -9.49 2.28 -1.96
CA PHE A 46 -8.66 1.42 -2.80
C PHE A 46 -9.46 0.24 -3.37
N ALA A 47 -10.24 -0.47 -2.54
CA ALA A 47 -11.09 -1.57 -2.98
C ALA A 47 -12.16 -1.10 -4.00
N ALA A 48 -12.82 0.01 -3.75
CA ALA A 48 -13.82 0.59 -4.65
C ALA A 48 -13.23 0.98 -6.02
N LEU A 49 -12.01 1.51 -6.03
CA LEU A 49 -11.30 1.85 -7.27
C LEU A 49 -10.77 0.61 -8.01
N SER A 50 -10.49 -0.49 -7.29
CA SER A 50 -9.96 -1.74 -7.88
C SER A 50 -11.02 -2.60 -8.57
N THR A 51 -12.31 -2.42 -8.29
CA THR A 51 -13.40 -3.22 -8.86
C THR A 51 -13.68 -2.90 -10.33
N THR A 52 -13.12 -1.83 -10.87
CA THR A 52 -13.42 -1.36 -12.23
C THR A 52 -12.48 -1.89 -13.31
N THR A 53 -11.46 -2.68 -12.98
CA THR A 53 -10.50 -3.17 -13.98
C THR A 53 -10.06 -4.59 -13.68
N ASN A 54 -10.33 -5.50 -14.61
CA ASN A 54 -9.90 -6.90 -14.60
C ASN A 54 -8.38 -7.04 -14.41
N GLY A 55 -7.90 -7.00 -13.16
CA GLY A 55 -6.49 -7.24 -12.81
C GLY A 55 -5.50 -6.10 -13.10
N ALA A 56 -5.95 -5.00 -13.64
CA ALA A 56 -5.15 -3.80 -13.87
C ALA A 56 -5.64 -2.68 -12.96
N THR A 57 -4.89 -2.40 -11.99
CA THR A 57 -4.50 -1.17 -11.33
C THR A 57 -5.39 0.05 -11.40
N LEU A 58 -5.35 0.72 -10.27
CA LEU A 58 -5.88 2.06 -10.08
C LEU A 58 -5.34 3.04 -11.12
N PRO A 59 -6.17 3.62 -11.99
CA PRO A 59 -5.77 4.77 -12.77
C PRO A 59 -5.71 5.99 -11.84
N VAL A 60 -4.55 6.23 -11.25
CA VAL A 60 -4.30 7.46 -10.51
C VAL A 60 -3.68 8.47 -11.48
N PHE A 61 -4.41 9.51 -11.85
CA PHE A 61 -3.94 10.58 -12.73
C PHE A 61 -3.38 10.11 -14.10
N GLY A 62 -4.08 9.18 -14.79
CA GLY A 62 -3.63 8.66 -16.08
C GLY A 62 -2.41 7.74 -16.01
N ARG A 63 -2.09 7.24 -14.82
CA ARG A 63 -1.03 6.26 -14.55
C ARG A 63 -1.62 5.04 -13.86
N GLY A 64 -1.23 3.87 -14.29
CA GLY A 64 -1.59 2.59 -13.66
C GLY A 64 -0.38 1.95 -12.99
N LEU A 65 -0.56 1.35 -11.83
CA LEU A 65 0.47 0.58 -11.15
C LEU A 65 0.19 -0.91 -11.37
N LEU A 66 1.10 -1.65 -11.98
CA LEU A 66 0.95 -3.09 -12.30
C LEU A 66 1.96 -3.91 -11.50
N VAL A 67 1.52 -5.08 -11.04
CA VAL A 67 2.43 -6.08 -10.43
C VAL A 67 2.99 -6.99 -11.52
N VAL A 68 4.32 -7.11 -11.56
CA VAL A 68 5.03 -8.03 -12.45
C VAL A 68 4.85 -9.45 -11.93
N LYS A 69 4.20 -10.31 -12.70
CA LYS A 69 3.89 -11.69 -12.29
C LYS A 69 4.86 -12.73 -12.84
N SER A 70 5.60 -12.41 -13.90
CA SER A 70 6.52 -13.33 -14.57
C SER A 70 7.93 -12.78 -14.65
N GLY A 71 8.90 -13.63 -14.99
CA GLY A 71 10.29 -13.25 -15.19
C GLY A 71 10.64 -12.85 -16.63
N SER A 72 9.67 -12.69 -17.53
CA SER A 72 9.94 -12.41 -18.96
C SER A 72 10.74 -11.14 -19.22
N MET A 73 10.72 -10.21 -18.28
CA MET A 73 11.44 -8.94 -18.35
C MET A 73 12.72 -8.90 -17.48
N SER A 74 13.14 -10.04 -16.93
CA SER A 74 14.41 -10.11 -16.20
C SER A 74 15.59 -9.86 -17.16
N PRO A 75 16.67 -9.16 -16.74
CA PRO A 75 16.89 -8.60 -15.41
C PRO A 75 16.29 -7.20 -15.20
N SER A 76 15.64 -6.60 -16.19
CA SER A 76 15.09 -5.24 -16.09
C SER A 76 14.02 -5.13 -14.99
N PHE A 77 13.11 -6.10 -14.93
CA PHE A 77 12.11 -6.27 -13.87
C PHE A 77 12.00 -7.73 -13.50
N ASN A 78 11.75 -8.00 -12.21
CA ASN A 78 11.57 -9.34 -11.70
C ASN A 78 10.13 -9.58 -11.24
N ALA A 79 9.73 -10.84 -11.16
CA ALA A 79 8.45 -11.19 -10.54
C ALA A 79 8.39 -10.65 -9.10
N GLY A 80 7.27 -10.03 -8.74
CA GLY A 80 7.09 -9.35 -7.45
C GLY A 80 7.45 -7.86 -7.45
N ASP A 81 8.02 -7.33 -8.53
CA ASP A 81 8.18 -5.88 -8.71
C ASP A 81 6.83 -5.23 -9.07
N ALA A 82 6.77 -3.91 -8.95
CA ALA A 82 5.66 -3.11 -9.49
C ALA A 82 6.19 -2.16 -10.57
N VAL A 83 5.39 -1.94 -11.61
CA VAL A 83 5.72 -1.00 -12.68
C VAL A 83 4.64 0.07 -12.79
N LEU A 84 5.07 1.32 -12.97
CA LEU A 84 4.20 2.45 -13.18
C LEU A 84 4.01 2.64 -14.69
N VAL A 85 2.81 2.39 -15.17
CA VAL A 85 2.43 2.51 -16.58
C VAL A 85 1.72 3.84 -16.80
N ARG A 86 2.24 4.66 -17.69
CA ARG A 86 1.63 5.91 -18.12
C ARG A 86 0.76 5.63 -19.33
N GLN A 87 -0.55 5.86 -19.21
CA GLN A 87 -1.47 5.78 -20.33
C GLN A 87 -1.17 6.90 -21.36
N LEU A 88 -1.33 6.59 -22.62
CA LEU A 88 -1.15 7.56 -23.70
C LEU A 88 -2.48 8.28 -23.97
N SER A 89 -2.49 9.59 -23.82
CA SER A 89 -3.70 10.42 -24.02
C SER A 89 -4.23 10.35 -25.44
N LYS A 90 -3.35 10.10 -26.43
CA LYS A 90 -3.69 9.93 -27.86
C LYS A 90 -2.86 8.76 -28.42
N PRO A 91 -3.21 7.51 -28.14
CA PRO A 91 -2.40 6.38 -28.60
C PRO A 91 -2.25 6.33 -30.12
N ARG A 92 -3.29 6.70 -30.88
CA ARG A 92 -3.27 6.64 -32.37
C ARG A 92 -2.24 7.54 -33.05
N THR A 93 -1.73 8.55 -32.35
CA THR A 93 -0.74 9.50 -32.89
C THR A 93 0.63 9.36 -32.23
N ALA A 94 0.76 8.51 -31.23
CA ALA A 94 2.02 8.30 -30.54
C ALA A 94 2.90 7.37 -31.38
N VAL A 95 4.04 7.87 -31.78
CA VAL A 95 5.13 7.06 -32.32
C VAL A 95 6.03 6.69 -31.14
N LEU A 96 6.19 5.38 -30.90
CA LEU A 96 7.02 4.86 -29.83
C LEU A 96 8.34 4.38 -30.42
N ASP A 97 9.44 4.64 -29.71
CA ASP A 97 10.77 4.24 -30.16
C ASP A 97 11.09 2.79 -29.78
N ALA A 98 11.98 2.17 -30.57
CA ALA A 98 12.60 0.91 -30.19
C ALA A 98 13.33 1.06 -28.85
N GLY A 99 13.28 0.02 -28.01
CA GLY A 99 13.78 0.06 -26.64
C GLY A 99 12.73 0.48 -25.60
N THR A 100 11.61 1.07 -26.00
CA THR A 100 10.52 1.45 -25.09
C THR A 100 9.86 0.20 -24.53
N VAL A 101 9.63 0.18 -23.21
CA VAL A 101 8.87 -0.89 -22.54
C VAL A 101 7.40 -0.50 -22.49
N VAL A 102 6.55 -1.36 -23.02
CA VAL A 102 5.11 -1.13 -23.17
C VAL A 102 4.30 -2.21 -22.47
N THR A 103 3.13 -1.82 -22.00
CA THR A 103 2.12 -2.75 -21.50
C THR A 103 0.94 -2.75 -22.48
N PHE A 104 0.48 -3.92 -22.85
CA PHE A 104 -0.58 -4.13 -23.82
C PHE A 104 -1.43 -5.36 -23.48
N THR A 105 -2.61 -5.45 -24.09
CA THR A 105 -3.49 -6.61 -23.96
C THR A 105 -3.01 -7.75 -24.86
N SER A 106 -2.89 -8.96 -24.30
CA SER A 106 -2.49 -10.15 -25.05
C SER A 106 -3.41 -10.38 -26.25
N PRO A 107 -2.85 -10.68 -27.45
CA PRO A 107 -3.65 -11.06 -28.60
C PRO A 107 -4.31 -12.44 -28.45
N GLU A 108 -3.75 -13.30 -27.62
CA GLU A 108 -4.16 -14.70 -27.46
C GLU A 108 -5.16 -14.89 -26.32
N ASN A 109 -5.15 -13.97 -25.34
CA ASN A 109 -5.99 -14.09 -24.15
C ASN A 109 -6.49 -12.69 -23.72
N ASP A 110 -7.72 -12.37 -24.11
CA ASP A 110 -8.36 -11.11 -23.76
C ASP A 110 -8.42 -10.92 -22.23
N GLY A 111 -7.89 -9.79 -21.77
CA GLY A 111 -7.79 -9.45 -20.35
C GLY A 111 -6.43 -9.76 -19.71
N LEU A 112 -5.56 -10.54 -20.36
CA LEU A 112 -4.18 -10.71 -19.89
C LEU A 112 -3.31 -9.52 -20.34
N LEU A 113 -2.65 -8.87 -19.39
CA LEU A 113 -1.71 -7.81 -19.67
C LEU A 113 -0.30 -8.37 -19.80
N ILE A 114 0.38 -7.99 -20.88
CA ILE A 114 1.77 -8.31 -21.18
C ILE A 114 2.58 -7.03 -21.11
N THR A 115 3.77 -7.09 -20.52
CA THR A 115 4.72 -5.98 -20.49
C THR A 115 6.02 -6.45 -21.13
N HIS A 116 6.33 -5.95 -22.32
CA HIS A 116 7.51 -6.31 -23.10
C HIS A 116 8.17 -5.08 -23.72
N ARG A 117 9.35 -5.25 -24.30
CA ARG A 117 10.13 -4.19 -24.94
C ARG A 117 9.88 -4.18 -26.45
N ILE A 118 9.70 -2.99 -27.00
CA ILE A 118 9.68 -2.79 -28.47
C ILE A 118 11.10 -3.00 -28.99
N VAL A 119 11.26 -3.95 -29.89
CA VAL A 119 12.55 -4.25 -30.53
C VAL A 119 12.60 -3.76 -31.99
N GLU A 120 11.45 -3.66 -32.64
CA GLU A 120 11.35 -3.21 -34.05
C GLU A 120 10.03 -2.48 -34.27
N ILE A 121 10.08 -1.48 -35.15
CA ILE A 121 8.89 -0.72 -35.57
C ILE A 121 8.68 -0.98 -37.05
N ARG A 122 7.47 -1.41 -37.40
CA ARG A 122 7.07 -1.64 -38.79
C ARG A 122 5.96 -0.68 -39.17
N THR A 123 6.14 0.06 -40.23
CA THR A 123 5.09 0.92 -40.79
C THR A 123 4.55 0.25 -42.03
N LEU A 124 3.30 -0.25 -41.95
CA LEU A 124 2.63 -0.90 -43.07
C LEU A 124 1.55 0.01 -43.62
N GLY A 125 1.91 0.80 -44.66
CA GLY A 125 0.97 1.64 -45.38
C GLY A 125 0.23 2.67 -44.49
N HIS A 126 -1.08 2.80 -44.70
CA HIS A 126 -1.93 3.77 -44.02
C HIS A 126 -2.50 3.26 -42.65
N ALA A 127 -2.20 2.04 -42.26
CA ALA A 127 -2.73 1.45 -41.03
C ALA A 127 -2.06 1.91 -39.72
N GLY A 128 -1.01 2.74 -39.85
CA GLY A 128 -0.20 3.17 -38.72
C GLY A 128 0.92 2.19 -38.35
N PRO A 129 1.74 2.54 -37.34
CA PRO A 129 2.86 1.70 -36.93
C PRO A 129 2.39 0.45 -36.20
N THR A 130 3.05 -0.68 -36.48
CA THR A 130 3.00 -1.89 -35.69
C THR A 130 4.34 -2.12 -35.01
N TYR A 131 4.33 -2.71 -33.82
CA TYR A 131 5.51 -2.88 -33.01
C TYR A 131 5.79 -4.36 -32.80
N ILE A 132 7.03 -4.76 -33.04
CA ILE A 132 7.50 -6.09 -32.67
C ILE A 132 8.05 -6.00 -31.26
N THR A 133 7.51 -6.80 -30.36
CA THR A 133 7.87 -6.81 -28.95
C THR A 133 8.57 -8.10 -28.55
N LYS A 134 9.32 -8.03 -27.45
CA LYS A 134 10.01 -9.18 -26.87
C LYS A 134 10.21 -8.97 -25.37
N GLY A 135 10.04 -10.00 -24.57
CA GLY A 135 10.50 -10.01 -23.19
C GLY A 135 12.02 -10.02 -23.11
N ASP A 136 12.59 -9.28 -22.17
CA ASP A 136 14.07 -9.13 -22.07
C ASP A 136 14.78 -10.47 -21.84
N SER A 137 14.15 -11.42 -21.15
CA SER A 137 14.67 -12.79 -20.93
C SER A 137 14.20 -13.82 -21.97
N ASN A 138 13.30 -13.45 -22.86
CA ASN A 138 12.81 -14.39 -23.85
C ASN A 138 13.83 -14.59 -24.99
N GLU A 139 13.92 -15.77 -25.53
CA GLU A 139 14.79 -16.06 -26.69
C GLU A 139 14.18 -15.56 -27.99
N THR A 140 12.85 -15.66 -28.12
CA THR A 140 12.11 -15.34 -29.35
C THR A 140 11.32 -14.06 -29.23
N LEU A 141 11.01 -13.45 -30.38
CA LEU A 141 10.08 -12.35 -30.51
C LEU A 141 8.65 -12.81 -30.19
N ASP A 142 7.80 -11.88 -29.78
CA ASP A 142 6.38 -12.17 -29.64
C ASP A 142 5.79 -12.52 -31.02
N ALA A 143 4.97 -13.58 -31.07
CA ALA A 143 4.48 -14.12 -32.33
C ALA A 143 3.57 -13.15 -33.10
N THR A 144 2.81 -12.34 -32.38
CA THR A 144 1.85 -11.40 -32.94
C THR A 144 2.36 -9.98 -32.78
N PRO A 145 2.51 -9.18 -33.87
CA PRO A 145 2.85 -7.79 -33.77
C PRO A 145 1.83 -6.99 -32.96
N LEU A 146 2.32 -6.09 -32.12
CA LEU A 146 1.50 -5.20 -31.30
C LEU A 146 0.96 -4.05 -32.19
N THR A 147 -0.35 -3.90 -32.18
CA THR A 147 -1.05 -2.78 -32.79
C THR A 147 -1.40 -1.74 -31.73
N ILE A 148 -1.59 -0.49 -32.15
CA ILE A 148 -1.79 0.63 -31.25
C ILE A 148 -3.08 0.53 -30.40
N ASP A 149 -4.10 -0.15 -30.91
CA ASP A 149 -5.39 -0.38 -30.26
C ASP A 149 -5.30 -1.30 -29.05
N ARG A 150 -4.29 -2.17 -29.02
CA ARG A 150 -4.02 -3.07 -27.88
C ARG A 150 -3.09 -2.45 -26.83
N LEU A 151 -2.50 -1.31 -27.15
CA LEU A 151 -1.57 -0.62 -26.27
C LEU A 151 -2.29 0.03 -25.08
N ILE A 152 -1.92 -0.35 -23.86
CA ILE A 152 -2.42 0.25 -22.62
C ILE A 152 -1.58 1.47 -22.25
N GLY A 153 -0.24 1.36 -22.33
CA GLY A 153 0.65 2.46 -22.01
C GLY A 153 2.11 2.09 -21.99
N VAL A 154 2.91 3.05 -21.58
CA VAL A 154 4.39 2.96 -21.51
C VAL A 154 4.82 2.86 -20.06
N VAL A 155 5.74 1.95 -19.77
CA VAL A 155 6.35 1.83 -18.44
C VAL A 155 7.25 3.05 -18.22
N SER A 156 6.98 3.81 -17.18
CA SER A 156 7.73 5.02 -16.83
C SER A 156 8.70 4.82 -15.68
N HIS A 157 8.34 3.99 -14.72
CA HIS A 157 9.16 3.67 -13.54
C HIS A 157 8.91 2.23 -13.12
N HIS A 158 9.89 1.65 -12.44
CA HIS A 158 9.72 0.39 -11.76
C HIS A 158 10.07 0.53 -10.28
N ILE A 159 9.39 -0.25 -9.42
CA ILE A 159 9.54 -0.25 -7.98
C ILE A 159 9.89 -1.68 -7.58
N PRO A 160 11.18 -1.94 -7.24
CA PRO A 160 11.61 -3.26 -6.82
C PRO A 160 10.80 -3.75 -5.62
N ARG A 161 10.32 -4.99 -5.68
CA ARG A 161 9.48 -5.62 -4.63
C ARG A 161 8.18 -4.88 -4.30
N GLY A 162 7.82 -3.84 -5.05
CA GLY A 162 6.61 -3.05 -4.84
C GLY A 162 5.32 -3.86 -4.99
N GLY A 163 5.35 -4.92 -5.79
CA GLY A 163 4.24 -5.84 -5.98
C GLY A 163 3.82 -6.56 -4.70
N TYR A 164 4.75 -6.92 -3.82
CA TYR A 164 4.42 -7.56 -2.54
C TYR A 164 3.65 -6.62 -1.61
N ALA A 165 4.07 -5.35 -1.54
CA ALA A 165 3.36 -4.35 -0.75
C ALA A 165 1.95 -4.12 -1.31
N LEU A 166 1.82 -4.02 -2.63
CA LEU A 166 0.54 -3.85 -3.31
C LEU A 166 -0.38 -5.06 -3.08
N TYR A 167 0.17 -6.27 -3.17
CA TYR A 167 -0.57 -7.51 -2.89
C TYR A 167 -1.04 -7.57 -1.42
N ALA A 168 -0.17 -7.21 -0.47
CA ALA A 168 -0.53 -7.19 0.95
C ALA A 168 -1.68 -6.21 1.24
N LEU A 169 -1.67 -5.03 0.59
CA LEU A 169 -2.75 -4.04 0.72
C LEU A 169 -4.08 -4.50 0.10
N GLN A 170 -4.04 -5.43 -0.86
CA GLN A 170 -5.24 -5.99 -1.49
C GLN A 170 -5.86 -7.15 -0.70
N GLN A 171 -5.19 -7.66 0.34
CA GLN A 171 -5.67 -8.77 1.16
C GLN A 171 -6.52 -8.26 2.34
N PRO A 172 -7.87 -8.37 2.29
CA PRO A 172 -8.73 -7.91 3.38
C PRO A 172 -8.46 -8.63 4.70
N GLN A 173 -7.94 -9.85 4.64
CA GLN A 173 -7.56 -10.64 5.82
C GLN A 173 -6.40 -10.01 6.60
N ILE A 174 -5.37 -9.50 5.91
CA ILE A 174 -4.22 -8.84 6.56
C ILE A 174 -4.68 -7.58 7.30
N LEU A 175 -5.59 -6.81 6.68
CA LEU A 175 -6.16 -5.61 7.29
C LEU A 175 -7.03 -5.94 8.50
N GLY A 176 -7.83 -7.01 8.42
CA GLY A 176 -8.62 -7.51 9.55
C GLY A 176 -7.73 -7.98 10.70
N MET A 177 -6.68 -8.73 10.42
CA MET A 177 -5.74 -9.23 11.44
C MET A 177 -4.97 -8.09 12.12
N THR A 178 -4.51 -7.10 11.36
CA THR A 178 -3.84 -5.92 11.91
C THR A 178 -4.77 -5.10 12.81
N PHE A 179 -6.04 -4.98 12.43
CA PHE A 179 -7.05 -4.33 13.27
C PHE A 179 -7.27 -5.07 14.59
N ILE A 180 -7.50 -6.39 14.54
CA ILE A 180 -7.68 -7.22 15.73
C ILE A 180 -6.46 -7.12 16.65
N ALA A 181 -5.24 -7.21 16.09
CA ALA A 181 -4.01 -7.08 16.87
C ALA A 181 -3.89 -5.71 17.56
N LEU A 182 -4.28 -4.63 16.87
CA LEU A 182 -4.27 -3.28 17.42
C LEU A 182 -5.28 -3.12 18.57
N VAL A 183 -6.49 -3.66 18.41
CA VAL A 183 -7.53 -3.66 19.46
C VAL A 183 -7.08 -4.47 20.67
N LEU A 184 -6.50 -5.65 20.45
CA LEU A 184 -5.97 -6.47 21.55
C LEU A 184 -4.81 -5.79 22.28
N ALA A 185 -3.90 -5.14 21.56
CA ALA A 185 -2.82 -4.37 22.18
C ALA A 185 -3.35 -3.23 23.05
N GLN A 186 -4.37 -2.51 22.58
CA GLN A 186 -5.01 -1.44 23.36
C GLN A 186 -5.74 -1.95 24.59
N THR A 187 -6.48 -3.07 24.47
CA THR A 187 -7.17 -3.67 25.61
C THR A 187 -6.18 -4.19 26.65
N ALA A 188 -5.05 -4.77 26.25
CA ALA A 188 -3.98 -5.20 27.15
C ALA A 188 -3.37 -4.02 27.92
N VAL A 189 -3.07 -2.90 27.26
CA VAL A 189 -2.57 -1.69 27.91
C VAL A 189 -3.57 -1.10 28.91
N LEU A 190 -4.87 -1.17 28.63
CA LEU A 190 -5.92 -0.74 29.55
C LEU A 190 -6.02 -1.69 30.76
N ALA A 191 -5.96 -2.99 30.55
CA ALA A 191 -6.04 -4.00 31.61
C ALA A 191 -4.86 -3.90 32.59
N THR A 192 -3.64 -3.69 32.11
CA THR A 192 -2.46 -3.52 32.99
C THR A 192 -2.56 -2.28 33.88
N ARG A 193 -3.32 -1.26 33.48
CA ARG A 193 -3.54 -0.05 34.29
C ARG A 193 -4.61 -0.23 35.36
N MET A 194 -5.56 -1.17 35.17
CA MET A 194 -6.59 -1.46 36.17
C MET A 194 -6.09 -2.40 37.27
N THR A 195 -4.99 -3.12 37.03
CA THR A 195 -4.43 -4.10 37.97
C THR A 195 -3.33 -3.56 38.88
N VAL A 196 -3.01 -2.25 38.86
CA VAL A 196 -2.11 -1.67 39.88
C VAL A 196 -2.84 -1.64 41.20
N PRO A 197 -2.48 -2.51 42.19
CA PRO A 197 -3.17 -2.56 43.45
C PRO A 197 -2.97 -1.26 44.21
N GLN A 198 -4.03 -0.74 44.79
CA GLN A 198 -3.99 0.30 45.82
C GLN A 198 -3.48 -0.37 47.13
N THR A 199 -2.27 -0.92 47.08
CA THR A 199 -1.63 -1.40 48.31
C THR A 199 -1.00 -0.20 49.01
N GLU A 200 -1.52 0.11 50.17
CA GLU A 200 -1.10 1.01 51.22
C GLU A 200 -2.03 2.20 51.50
N ARG A 201 -3.28 1.87 51.87
CA ARG A 201 -4.07 2.78 52.69
C ARG A 201 -4.79 1.97 53.77
N GLY A 202 -4.05 1.55 54.78
CA GLY A 202 -4.74 0.82 55.86
C GLY A 202 -3.83 0.09 56.84
N SER A 203 -2.80 0.73 57.38
CA SER A 203 -2.18 0.20 58.60
C SER A 203 -1.49 1.33 59.40
N ASN A 204 -2.29 2.27 59.87
CA ASN A 204 -1.84 3.13 60.95
C ASN A 204 -3.01 3.81 61.71
N GLU A 205 -3.99 3.00 62.11
CA GLU A 205 -4.93 3.38 63.16
C GLU A 205 -5.24 2.17 64.00
N ASN A 206 -4.33 1.82 64.90
CA ASN A 206 -4.62 1.11 66.13
C ASN A 206 -3.34 0.97 66.96
N HIS A 207 -2.98 2.03 67.67
CA HIS A 207 -2.29 1.99 68.95
C HIS A 207 -2.48 3.34 69.64
N GLN A 208 -3.58 3.47 70.36
CA GLN A 208 -3.67 3.92 71.75
C GLN A 208 -5.05 3.67 72.28
#